data_6b9bc7984d86743e35aa0a5618dff323
#
_entry.id   6b9bc7984d86743e35aa0a5618dff323
#
_cell.length_a   1.000
_cell.length_b   1.000
_cell.length_c   1.000
_cell.angle_alpha   90.00
_cell.angle_beta   90.00
_cell.angle_gamma   90.00
#
_symmetry.space_group_name_H-M   'P 1'
#
loop_
_entity.id
_entity.type
_entity.pdbx_description
1 polymer ?
#
loop_
_entity_poly.entity_id
_entity_poly.type
_entity_poly.pdbx_seq_one_letter_code
_entity_poly.pdbx_strand_id
1 'polypeptide(L)'
;MTPQISHTKFGDIIRLCNSSGAFVELCNYGARIIRCCVPDVRGKIDNVVVGYSDVGLYDQDEYYRGAIIGRFANRIGGARFNLDGKEYHVTANEGRNCNHGGKNGFNRKSWSFSTNSEGNGVSFVITSLDGDEGFPGKVTLRADYVWSDDNRLTLHLYGETDRPTLLNPTNHAYFNLSGGKGTIENHLLKIKAEQYLETDNEYIPTGRLSSVEKTAMDFRQWKSIGEDMPKPYGYNVCYTGSEALVFDPFSGRTLRVVSSLPGILLYTAGYCPTPFESLCLEPQYWPDCPNHPSFPLCRIDPAHPYSHFITYDFGVRKG
;
A
#
# COMPACT_ATOMS: atom_id res chain seq x y z
N MET A 1 8.57 -13.24 -20.87
CA MET A 1 9.73 -12.39 -21.30
C MET A 1 10.74 -12.40 -20.18
N THR A 2 12.04 -12.26 -20.46
CA THR A 2 13.05 -12.19 -19.38
C THR A 2 12.98 -10.85 -18.67
N PRO A 3 13.00 -10.79 -17.32
CA PRO A 3 13.05 -9.53 -16.59
C PRO A 3 14.29 -8.72 -16.98
N GLN A 4 14.13 -7.42 -17.13
CA GLN A 4 15.26 -6.50 -17.35
C GLN A 4 15.71 -5.95 -15.99
N ILE A 5 16.99 -6.13 -15.67
CA ILE A 5 17.56 -5.65 -14.41
C ILE A 5 18.54 -4.52 -14.72
N SER A 6 18.37 -3.40 -14.02
CA SER A 6 19.26 -2.24 -14.08
C SER A 6 19.81 -1.94 -12.69
N HIS A 7 21.13 -1.87 -12.57
CA HIS A 7 21.80 -1.59 -11.31
C HIS A 7 22.00 -0.09 -11.14
N THR A 8 21.63 0.46 -10.00
CA THR A 8 21.88 1.84 -9.64
C THR A 8 22.62 1.94 -8.31
N LYS A 9 23.13 3.09 -7.96
CA LYS A 9 23.79 3.32 -6.66
C LYS A 9 22.85 3.11 -5.46
N PHE A 10 21.54 3.28 -5.67
CA PHE A 10 20.53 3.29 -4.60
C PHE A 10 19.66 2.01 -4.57
N GLY A 11 19.85 1.13 -5.56
CA GLY A 11 19.11 -0.14 -5.62
C GLY A 11 19.01 -0.66 -7.05
N ASP A 12 18.57 -1.89 -7.15
CA ASP A 12 18.34 -2.58 -8.41
C ASP A 12 16.90 -2.38 -8.86
N ILE A 13 16.72 -2.05 -10.14
CA ILE A 13 15.41 -1.89 -10.77
C ILE A 13 15.13 -3.14 -11.62
N ILE A 14 13.99 -3.76 -11.36
CA ILE A 14 13.52 -4.94 -12.09
C ILE A 14 12.28 -4.53 -12.90
N ARG A 15 12.37 -4.60 -14.23
CA ARG A 15 11.24 -4.39 -15.13
C ARG A 15 10.66 -5.72 -15.57
N LEU A 16 9.37 -5.88 -15.33
CA LEU A 16 8.55 -6.99 -15.80
C LEU A 16 7.62 -6.48 -16.91
N CYS A 17 7.77 -7.02 -18.13
CA CYS A 17 6.94 -6.66 -19.27
C CYS A 17 5.98 -7.79 -19.59
N ASN A 18 4.80 -7.46 -20.12
CA ASN A 18 3.87 -8.44 -20.68
C ASN A 18 3.81 -8.39 -22.22
N SER A 19 3.03 -9.27 -22.80
CA SER A 19 2.91 -9.41 -24.27
C SER A 19 2.31 -8.17 -24.96
N SER A 20 1.56 -7.33 -24.27
CA SER A 20 0.98 -6.09 -24.78
C SER A 20 1.96 -4.90 -24.79
N GLY A 21 3.15 -5.06 -24.19
CA GLY A 21 4.12 -3.99 -23.99
C GLY A 21 3.87 -3.16 -22.72
N ALA A 22 2.83 -3.45 -21.96
CA ALA A 22 2.64 -2.89 -20.62
C ALA A 22 3.69 -3.47 -19.66
N PHE A 23 4.11 -2.68 -18.66
CA PHE A 23 5.16 -3.10 -17.76
C PHE A 23 5.04 -2.49 -16.36
N VAL A 24 5.67 -3.15 -15.40
CA VAL A 24 5.91 -2.63 -14.06
C VAL A 24 7.42 -2.57 -13.80
N GLU A 25 7.87 -1.50 -13.14
CA GLU A 25 9.22 -1.39 -12.60
C GLU A 25 9.16 -1.44 -11.07
N LEU A 26 9.95 -2.34 -10.53
CA LEU A 26 10.07 -2.59 -9.10
C LEU A 26 11.51 -2.29 -8.66
N CYS A 27 11.70 -1.78 -7.44
CA CYS A 27 13.02 -1.50 -6.89
C CYS A 27 13.22 -2.28 -5.59
N ASN A 28 14.41 -2.87 -5.39
CA ASN A 28 14.73 -3.63 -4.18
C ASN A 28 14.91 -2.76 -2.93
N TYR A 29 15.11 -1.44 -3.07
CA TYR A 29 15.06 -0.53 -1.93
C TYR A 29 13.61 -0.27 -1.55
N GLY A 30 13.16 -0.87 -0.45
CA GLY A 30 11.79 -0.84 0.02
C GLY A 30 10.83 -1.77 -0.74
N ALA A 31 11.32 -2.68 -1.59
CA ALA A 31 10.51 -3.55 -2.46
C ALA A 31 9.41 -2.76 -3.19
N ARG A 32 9.75 -1.61 -3.78
CA ARG A 32 8.85 -0.57 -4.28
C ARG A 32 8.28 -0.86 -5.65
N ILE A 33 7.05 -0.43 -5.88
CA ILE A 33 6.53 -0.16 -7.21
C ILE A 33 6.94 1.27 -7.57
N ILE A 34 7.85 1.44 -8.54
CA ILE A 34 8.33 2.77 -8.96
C ILE A 34 7.66 3.26 -10.24
N ARG A 35 7.18 2.34 -11.08
CA ARG A 35 6.36 2.63 -12.26
C ARG A 35 5.39 1.49 -12.54
N CYS A 36 4.23 1.84 -13.08
CA CYS A 36 3.30 0.90 -13.69
C CYS A 36 2.75 1.55 -14.96
N CYS A 37 3.15 1.03 -16.11
CA CYS A 37 2.84 1.60 -17.42
C CYS A 37 1.81 0.72 -18.13
N VAL A 38 0.59 1.27 -18.28
CA VAL A 38 -0.57 0.54 -18.80
C VAL A 38 -1.29 1.34 -19.91
N PRO A 39 -1.96 0.67 -20.86
CA PRO A 39 -2.65 1.36 -21.94
C PRO A 39 -3.88 2.14 -21.46
N ASP A 40 -4.18 3.23 -22.15
CA ASP A 40 -5.47 3.93 -22.09
C ASP A 40 -6.47 3.33 -23.11
N VAL A 41 -7.67 3.91 -23.18
CA VAL A 41 -8.72 3.49 -24.13
C VAL A 41 -8.31 3.60 -25.62
N ARG A 42 -7.24 4.36 -25.93
CA ARG A 42 -6.67 4.54 -27.27
C ARG A 42 -5.44 3.66 -27.49
N GLY A 43 -5.05 2.84 -26.50
CA GLY A 43 -3.87 2.00 -26.53
C GLY A 43 -2.57 2.72 -26.17
N LYS A 44 -2.61 4.00 -25.74
CA LYS A 44 -1.42 4.73 -25.33
C LYS A 44 -0.99 4.27 -23.93
N ILE A 45 0.24 3.79 -23.84
CA ILE A 45 0.85 3.35 -22.57
C ILE A 45 1.45 4.55 -21.86
N ASP A 46 0.96 4.84 -20.64
CA ASP A 46 1.50 5.87 -19.74
C ASP A 46 1.70 5.29 -18.33
N ASN A 47 2.61 5.89 -17.56
CA ASN A 47 2.83 5.53 -16.17
C ASN A 47 1.68 6.06 -15.30
N VAL A 48 1.03 5.17 -14.54
CA VAL A 48 -0.08 5.48 -13.63
C VAL A 48 0.33 5.51 -12.14
N VAL A 49 1.63 5.34 -11.86
CA VAL A 49 2.19 5.44 -10.49
C VAL A 49 2.97 6.74 -10.38
N VAL A 50 2.62 7.56 -9.39
CA VAL A 50 3.32 8.81 -9.08
C VAL A 50 4.49 8.49 -8.15
N GLY A 51 5.70 8.66 -8.66
CA GLY A 51 6.97 8.42 -7.98
C GLY A 51 8.01 9.46 -8.37
N TYR A 52 9.24 9.21 -7.98
CA TYR A 52 10.37 10.08 -8.39
C TYR A 52 10.93 9.63 -9.74
N SER A 53 11.45 10.60 -10.50
CA SER A 53 12.13 10.33 -11.77
C SER A 53 13.51 9.69 -11.58
N ASP A 54 14.16 9.95 -10.46
CA ASP A 54 15.45 9.38 -10.05
C ASP A 54 15.25 8.49 -8.81
N VAL A 55 15.70 7.24 -8.90
CA VAL A 55 15.63 6.26 -7.81
C VAL A 55 16.40 6.72 -6.57
N GLY A 56 17.44 7.53 -6.73
CA GLY A 56 18.20 8.10 -5.62
C GLY A 56 17.38 9.01 -4.69
N LEU A 57 16.30 9.59 -5.18
CA LEU A 57 15.41 10.43 -4.37
C LEU A 57 14.58 9.65 -3.36
N TYR A 58 14.44 8.33 -3.54
CA TYR A 58 13.74 7.48 -2.58
C TYR A 58 14.46 7.32 -1.23
N ASP A 59 15.77 7.62 -1.16
CA ASP A 59 16.51 7.65 0.10
C ASP A 59 16.02 8.74 1.06
N GLN A 60 15.53 9.86 0.49
CA GLN A 60 14.97 11.00 1.23
C GLN A 60 13.43 11.04 1.20
N ASP A 61 12.79 9.95 0.74
CA ASP A 61 11.34 9.89 0.60
C ASP A 61 10.64 9.87 1.97
N GLU A 62 9.88 10.92 2.26
CA GLU A 62 9.06 11.07 3.47
C GLU A 62 7.61 10.60 3.26
N TYR A 63 7.23 10.27 2.03
CA TYR A 63 5.87 9.91 1.65
C TYR A 63 5.70 8.42 1.37
N TYR A 64 6.72 7.60 1.62
CA TYR A 64 6.67 6.13 1.43
C TYR A 64 6.30 5.67 0.02
N ARG A 65 6.55 6.50 -1.00
CA ARG A 65 6.08 6.30 -2.38
C ARG A 65 6.43 4.92 -2.92
N GLY A 66 5.38 4.11 -3.20
CA GLY A 66 5.47 2.78 -3.79
C GLY A 66 6.02 1.67 -2.90
N ALA A 67 6.50 1.98 -1.69
CA ALA A 67 7.21 1.02 -0.85
C ALA A 67 6.30 -0.02 -0.19
N ILE A 68 6.88 -1.19 0.14
CA ILE A 68 6.31 -2.05 1.17
C ILE A 68 6.52 -1.39 2.53
N ILE A 69 5.43 -1.17 3.23
CA ILE A 69 5.38 -0.63 4.58
C ILE A 69 5.36 -1.79 5.58
N GLY A 70 6.04 -1.63 6.69
CA GLY A 70 6.11 -2.62 7.78
C GLY A 70 7.19 -2.26 8.81
N ARG A 71 7.18 -3.00 9.96
CA ARG A 71 6.36 -4.21 10.26
C ARG A 71 4.86 -3.94 10.34
N PHE A 72 4.45 -2.73 10.69
CA PHE A 72 3.07 -2.36 10.89
C PHE A 72 2.73 -1.15 10.03
N ALA A 73 1.84 -1.35 9.06
CA ALA A 73 1.30 -0.29 8.23
C ALA A 73 0.36 0.60 9.05
N ASN A 74 0.45 1.91 8.81
CA ASN A 74 -0.31 2.91 9.52
C ASN A 74 0.08 3.01 11.02
N ARG A 75 -0.79 3.57 11.86
CA ARG A 75 -0.44 4.03 13.21
C ARG A 75 -0.65 2.99 14.29
N ILE A 76 0.23 3.04 15.31
CA ILE A 76 0.05 2.45 16.62
C ILE A 76 0.05 3.60 17.64
N GLY A 77 -1.08 3.81 18.28
CA GLY A 77 -1.31 4.91 19.25
C GLY A 77 -0.37 4.83 20.44
N GLY A 78 0.23 5.98 20.81
CA GLY A 78 1.19 6.06 21.89
C GLY A 78 2.45 5.22 21.70
N ALA A 79 2.73 4.73 20.47
CA ALA A 79 3.85 3.88 20.11
C ALA A 79 4.01 2.67 21.07
N ARG A 80 2.92 2.06 21.49
CA ARG A 80 2.91 0.90 22.39
C ARG A 80 1.73 -0.01 22.11
N PHE A 81 1.88 -1.27 22.47
CA PHE A 81 0.82 -2.26 22.40
C PHE A 81 1.05 -3.39 23.42
N ASN A 82 -0.03 -4.11 23.75
CA ASN A 82 0.06 -5.32 24.55
C ASN A 82 -0.06 -6.55 23.62
N LEU A 83 0.85 -7.50 23.80
CA LEU A 83 0.81 -8.78 23.08
C LEU A 83 1.04 -9.91 24.08
N ASP A 84 0.06 -10.82 24.19
CA ASP A 84 0.10 -11.98 25.10
C ASP A 84 0.42 -11.59 26.55
N GLY A 85 -0.15 -10.44 27.04
CA GLY A 85 0.02 -9.94 28.41
C GLY A 85 1.28 -9.15 28.69
N LYS A 86 2.13 -8.94 27.68
CA LYS A 86 3.35 -8.12 27.79
C LYS A 86 3.21 -6.83 26.98
N GLU A 87 3.55 -5.70 27.61
CA GLU A 87 3.62 -4.42 26.92
C GLU A 87 4.92 -4.28 26.12
N TYR A 88 4.81 -3.80 24.90
CA TYR A 88 5.92 -3.49 24.00
C TYR A 88 5.86 -2.02 23.59
N HIS A 89 7.03 -1.39 23.52
CA HIS A 89 7.21 -0.03 23.04
C HIS A 89 7.92 -0.07 21.69
N VAL A 90 7.34 0.60 20.70
CA VAL A 90 7.90 0.72 19.35
C VAL A 90 8.38 2.15 19.10
N THR A 91 9.18 2.36 18.07
CA THR A 91 9.74 3.67 17.77
C THR A 91 8.64 4.66 17.39
N ALA A 92 8.50 5.73 18.19
CA ALA A 92 7.68 6.88 17.85
C ALA A 92 8.39 7.71 16.77
N ASN A 93 7.72 7.89 15.62
CA ASN A 93 8.25 8.66 14.49
C ASN A 93 7.24 9.70 13.95
N GLU A 94 6.03 9.73 14.52
CA GLU A 94 5.01 10.73 14.23
C GLU A 94 4.42 11.24 15.55
N GLY A 95 5.01 12.32 16.09
CA GLY A 95 4.67 12.79 17.42
C GLY A 95 4.93 11.71 18.48
N ARG A 96 3.87 11.33 19.23
CA ARG A 96 3.94 10.24 20.23
C ARG A 96 3.61 8.86 19.64
N ASN A 97 3.21 8.80 18.37
CA ASN A 97 2.71 7.58 17.74
C ASN A 97 3.80 6.92 16.87
N CYS A 98 3.70 5.63 16.68
CA CYS A 98 4.44 4.93 15.64
C CYS A 98 3.63 4.95 14.35
N ASN A 99 4.24 5.34 13.23
CA ASN A 99 3.63 5.27 11.92
C ASN A 99 4.51 4.45 10.97
N HIS A 100 3.90 3.59 10.18
CA HIS A 100 4.52 2.78 9.13
C HIS A 100 5.76 1.97 9.58
N GLY A 101 5.74 1.47 10.83
CA GLY A 101 6.78 0.59 11.35
C GLY A 101 8.01 1.30 11.91
N GLY A 102 7.93 2.63 12.14
CA GLY A 102 8.98 3.40 12.80
C GLY A 102 9.90 4.15 11.82
N LYS A 103 11.05 4.61 12.34
CA LYS A 103 12.00 5.47 11.58
C LYS A 103 12.72 4.71 10.47
N ASN A 104 13.08 3.45 10.72
CA ASN A 104 13.80 2.58 9.80
C ASN A 104 12.94 1.39 9.39
N GLY A 105 11.69 1.66 9.02
CA GLY A 105 10.74 0.66 8.53
C GLY A 105 11.20 -0.05 7.25
N PHE A 106 10.38 -0.96 6.75
CA PHE A 106 10.70 -1.78 5.57
C PHE A 106 10.96 -0.96 4.30
N ASN A 107 10.36 0.23 4.20
CA ASN A 107 10.53 1.19 3.12
C ASN A 107 11.95 1.77 3.00
N ARG A 108 12.74 1.76 4.08
CA ARG A 108 14.12 2.30 4.14
C ARG A 108 15.20 1.21 4.13
N LYS A 109 14.84 0.00 3.76
CA LYS A 109 15.75 -1.15 3.76
C LYS A 109 15.92 -1.70 2.35
N SER A 110 17.14 -2.16 2.04
CA SER A 110 17.40 -2.94 0.84
C SER A 110 16.97 -4.39 1.06
N TRP A 111 16.18 -4.92 0.12
CA TRP A 111 15.71 -6.29 0.13
C TRP A 111 16.57 -7.14 -0.82
N SER A 112 16.85 -8.36 -0.45
CA SER A 112 17.35 -9.33 -1.43
C SER A 112 16.25 -9.70 -2.40
N PHE A 113 16.59 -10.07 -3.63
CA PHE A 113 15.59 -10.46 -4.61
C PHE A 113 16.04 -11.60 -5.52
N SER A 114 15.07 -12.27 -6.11
CA SER A 114 15.25 -13.25 -7.18
C SER A 114 14.08 -13.17 -8.15
N THR A 115 14.33 -13.43 -9.44
CA THR A 115 13.27 -13.50 -10.45
C THR A 115 12.78 -14.95 -10.60
N ASN A 116 11.50 -15.15 -10.97
CA ASN A 116 10.98 -16.47 -11.24
C ASN A 116 11.41 -17.00 -12.62
N SER A 117 11.28 -18.30 -12.83
CA SER A 117 11.65 -18.98 -14.09
C SER A 117 10.76 -18.56 -15.28
N GLU A 118 9.54 -18.11 -15.03
CA GLU A 118 8.61 -17.67 -16.06
C GLU A 118 8.94 -16.27 -16.59
N GLY A 119 9.78 -15.51 -15.87
CA GLY A 119 10.22 -14.18 -16.28
C GLY A 119 9.17 -13.08 -16.11
N ASN A 120 8.09 -13.36 -15.38
CA ASN A 120 7.00 -12.42 -15.12
C ASN A 120 6.85 -12.05 -13.64
N GLY A 121 7.79 -12.46 -12.80
CA GLY A 121 7.73 -12.21 -11.35
C GLY A 121 9.08 -11.99 -10.70
N VAL A 122 9.04 -11.35 -9.54
CA VAL A 122 10.19 -11.13 -8.65
C VAL A 122 9.77 -11.33 -7.20
N SER A 123 10.59 -12.03 -6.45
CA SER A 123 10.47 -12.24 -5.01
C SER A 123 11.46 -11.34 -4.29
N PHE A 124 10.98 -10.45 -3.43
CA PHE A 124 11.81 -9.69 -2.51
C PHE A 124 11.75 -10.30 -1.12
N VAL A 125 12.88 -10.35 -0.43
CA VAL A 125 12.97 -10.92 0.93
C VAL A 125 13.71 -9.97 1.85
N ILE A 126 13.16 -9.79 3.05
CA ILE A 126 13.80 -9.05 4.13
C ILE A 126 13.73 -9.83 5.44
N THR A 127 14.76 -9.68 6.27
CA THR A 127 14.75 -10.13 7.67
C THR A 127 14.78 -8.91 8.59
N SER A 128 13.80 -8.81 9.46
CA SER A 128 13.71 -7.82 10.53
C SER A 128 13.99 -8.52 11.86
N LEU A 129 15.06 -8.13 12.54
CA LEU A 129 15.53 -8.81 13.74
C LEU A 129 14.59 -8.57 14.95
N ASP A 130 14.73 -9.40 15.97
CA ASP A 130 14.06 -9.18 17.27
C ASP A 130 14.45 -7.81 17.83
N GLY A 131 13.45 -7.00 18.21
CA GLY A 131 13.64 -5.64 18.71
C GLY A 131 13.82 -4.57 17.62
N ASP A 132 13.81 -4.92 16.32
CA ASP A 132 13.85 -3.94 15.23
C ASP A 132 12.66 -2.98 15.35
N GLU A 133 12.94 -1.66 15.46
CA GLU A 133 11.97 -0.60 15.76
C GLU A 133 11.10 -0.87 17.03
N GLY A 134 11.56 -1.75 17.93
CA GLY A 134 10.87 -2.14 19.18
C GLY A 134 9.91 -3.34 19.03
N PHE A 135 9.71 -3.86 17.84
CA PHE A 135 8.84 -5.02 17.62
C PHE A 135 9.52 -6.32 18.07
N PRO A 136 8.80 -7.22 18.82
CA PRO A 136 9.36 -8.51 19.24
C PRO A 136 9.48 -9.49 18.07
N GLY A 137 10.38 -10.46 18.23
CA GLY A 137 10.57 -11.59 17.31
C GLY A 137 11.35 -11.23 16.04
N LYS A 138 12.11 -12.19 15.54
CA LYS A 138 12.69 -12.10 14.21
C LYS A 138 11.65 -12.45 13.18
N VAL A 139 11.42 -11.57 12.20
CA VAL A 139 10.49 -11.78 11.10
C VAL A 139 11.27 -11.87 9.79
N THR A 140 10.97 -12.89 8.98
CA THR A 140 11.35 -12.93 7.57
C THR A 140 10.09 -12.71 6.75
N LEU A 141 10.06 -11.63 5.96
CA LEU A 141 8.95 -11.29 5.05
C LEU A 141 9.41 -11.48 3.61
N ARG A 142 8.61 -12.22 2.83
CA ARG A 142 8.73 -12.34 1.38
C ARG A 142 7.57 -11.62 0.71
N ALA A 143 7.90 -10.81 -0.30
CA ALA A 143 6.95 -10.07 -1.13
C ALA A 143 7.14 -10.52 -2.58
N ASP A 144 6.22 -11.34 -3.09
CA ASP A 144 6.25 -11.91 -4.43
C ASP A 144 5.35 -11.08 -5.35
N TYR A 145 5.96 -10.36 -6.30
CA TYR A 145 5.24 -9.63 -7.34
C TYR A 145 5.18 -10.46 -8.61
N VAL A 146 3.99 -10.58 -9.18
CA VAL A 146 3.76 -11.26 -10.46
C VAL A 146 2.97 -10.33 -11.38
N TRP A 147 3.50 -10.06 -12.58
CA TRP A 147 2.88 -9.26 -13.63
C TRP A 147 2.34 -10.16 -14.74
N SER A 148 1.07 -10.06 -15.06
CA SER A 148 0.40 -10.94 -16.01
C SER A 148 0.08 -10.24 -17.34
N ASP A 149 -0.26 -11.02 -18.36
CA ASP A 149 -0.61 -10.53 -19.70
C ASP A 149 -1.92 -9.74 -19.75
N ASP A 150 -2.80 -9.90 -18.76
CA ASP A 150 -4.04 -9.14 -18.60
C ASP A 150 -3.86 -7.84 -17.79
N ASN A 151 -2.63 -7.34 -17.66
CA ASN A 151 -2.25 -6.13 -16.91
C ASN A 151 -2.62 -6.20 -15.42
N ARG A 152 -2.43 -7.35 -14.79
CA ARG A 152 -2.64 -7.55 -13.37
C ARG A 152 -1.31 -7.69 -12.65
N LEU A 153 -1.10 -6.87 -11.62
CA LEU A 153 0.00 -7.02 -10.68
C LEU A 153 -0.54 -7.66 -9.41
N THR A 154 -0.07 -8.87 -9.12
CA THR A 154 -0.38 -9.56 -7.86
C THR A 154 0.83 -9.49 -6.94
N LEU A 155 0.62 -9.06 -5.72
CA LEU A 155 1.59 -9.06 -4.63
C LEU A 155 1.13 -10.09 -3.59
N HIS A 156 1.92 -11.15 -3.41
CA HIS A 156 1.75 -12.08 -2.29
C HIS A 156 2.74 -11.70 -1.19
N LEU A 157 2.23 -11.59 0.03
CA LEU A 157 2.99 -11.29 1.24
C LEU A 157 2.98 -12.51 2.13
N TYR A 158 4.15 -13.11 2.36
CA TYR A 158 4.34 -14.25 3.23
C TYR A 158 5.38 -13.94 4.29
N GLY A 159 5.01 -14.10 5.57
CA GLY A 159 5.85 -13.75 6.70
C GLY A 159 5.91 -14.82 7.76
N GLU A 160 7.12 -15.16 8.20
CA GLU A 160 7.40 -16.10 9.29
C GLU A 160 8.08 -15.39 10.45
N THR A 161 7.93 -15.95 11.64
CA THR A 161 8.55 -15.43 12.87
C THR A 161 9.02 -16.56 13.77
N ASP A 162 10.00 -16.27 14.63
CA ASP A 162 10.49 -17.20 15.66
C ASP A 162 9.70 -17.14 16.98
N ARG A 163 8.84 -16.16 17.16
CA ARG A 163 7.95 -15.98 18.33
C ARG A 163 6.76 -15.08 18.01
N PRO A 164 5.72 -15.03 18.88
CA PRO A 164 4.59 -14.13 18.68
C PRO A 164 5.02 -12.69 18.45
N THR A 165 4.46 -12.07 17.39
CA THR A 165 4.68 -10.67 17.02
C THR A 165 3.51 -10.13 16.20
N LEU A 166 3.58 -8.83 15.86
CA LEU A 166 2.67 -8.19 14.92
C LEU A 166 3.31 -8.09 13.53
N LEU A 167 2.52 -8.37 12.50
CA LEU A 167 2.92 -8.18 11.11
C LEU A 167 1.73 -7.70 10.29
N ASN A 168 1.81 -6.48 9.79
CA ASN A 168 0.78 -5.81 8.99
C ASN A 168 1.43 -5.03 7.83
N PRO A 169 2.06 -5.70 6.86
CA PRO A 169 2.63 -5.03 5.71
C PRO A 169 1.58 -4.67 4.67
N THR A 170 1.82 -3.58 3.94
CA THR A 170 1.06 -3.18 2.75
C THR A 170 1.98 -2.54 1.72
N ASN A 171 1.48 -2.29 0.49
CA ASN A 171 2.17 -1.46 -0.50
C ASN A 171 1.55 -0.06 -0.55
N HIS A 172 2.40 0.96 -0.53
CA HIS A 172 2.00 2.37 -0.50
C HIS A 172 2.16 3.04 -1.88
N ALA A 173 1.62 2.40 -2.93
CA ALA A 173 1.66 2.96 -4.28
C ALA A 173 0.68 4.14 -4.41
N TYR A 174 1.15 5.19 -5.08
CA TYR A 174 0.40 6.40 -5.38
C TYR A 174 -0.08 6.34 -6.82
N PHE A 175 -1.37 6.22 -7.03
CA PHE A 175 -1.97 6.06 -8.36
C PHE A 175 -2.56 7.35 -8.89
N ASN A 176 -2.34 7.60 -10.21
CA ASN A 176 -3.05 8.60 -11.00
C ASN A 176 -3.29 8.04 -12.41
N LEU A 177 -4.51 7.62 -12.69
CA LEU A 177 -4.86 6.90 -13.92
C LEU A 177 -4.84 7.77 -15.18
N SER A 178 -4.74 9.11 -15.03
CA SER A 178 -4.58 10.03 -16.16
C SER A 178 -3.15 10.06 -16.73
N GLY A 179 -2.29 9.12 -16.29
CA GLY A 179 -0.87 9.06 -16.66
C GLY A 179 -0.02 10.07 -15.91
N GLY A 180 -0.33 10.29 -14.61
CA GLY A 180 0.40 11.20 -13.74
C GLY A 180 0.18 12.68 -14.05
N LYS A 181 -0.92 13.04 -14.73
CA LYS A 181 -1.23 14.41 -15.13
C LYS A 181 -2.39 14.98 -14.31
N GLY A 182 -2.20 16.20 -13.78
CA GLY A 182 -3.23 16.89 -13.00
C GLY A 182 -3.55 16.16 -11.68
N THR A 183 -4.75 16.41 -11.17
CA THR A 183 -5.23 15.85 -9.89
C THR A 183 -6.20 14.69 -10.10
N ILE A 184 -6.41 13.90 -9.04
CA ILE A 184 -7.32 12.74 -9.07
C ILE A 184 -8.77 13.12 -8.71
N GLU A 185 -9.09 14.39 -8.55
CA GLU A 185 -10.40 14.86 -8.10
C GLU A 185 -11.53 14.42 -9.05
N ASN A 186 -11.26 14.34 -10.36
CA ASN A 186 -12.21 13.86 -11.36
C ASN A 186 -12.23 12.33 -11.56
N HIS A 187 -11.37 11.59 -10.89
CA HIS A 187 -11.46 10.13 -10.92
C HIS A 187 -12.70 9.68 -10.17
N LEU A 188 -13.39 8.68 -10.71
CA LEU A 188 -14.51 8.04 -10.03
C LEU A 188 -13.99 6.91 -9.16
N LEU A 189 -14.46 6.84 -7.94
CA LEU A 189 -14.10 5.83 -6.95
C LEU A 189 -15.34 5.05 -6.52
N LYS A 190 -15.18 3.75 -6.32
CA LYS A 190 -16.16 2.88 -5.67
C LYS A 190 -15.44 1.97 -4.69
N ILE A 191 -15.91 1.91 -3.44
CA ILE A 191 -15.37 1.05 -2.37
C ILE A 191 -16.50 0.16 -1.87
N LYS A 192 -16.26 -1.16 -1.84
CA LYS A 192 -17.21 -2.14 -1.31
C LYS A 192 -17.10 -2.23 0.22
N ALA A 193 -17.59 -1.21 0.90
CA ALA A 193 -17.61 -1.15 2.36
C ALA A 193 -18.85 -0.40 2.86
N GLU A 194 -19.44 -0.91 3.94
CA GLU A 194 -20.58 -0.26 4.62
C GLU A 194 -20.15 0.64 5.77
N GLN A 195 -18.91 0.48 6.24
CA GLN A 195 -18.38 1.17 7.41
C GLN A 195 -16.93 1.60 7.19
N TYR A 196 -16.52 2.58 7.98
CA TYR A 196 -15.14 3.04 8.10
C TYR A 196 -14.76 3.21 9.58
N LEU A 197 -13.47 3.26 9.87
CA LEU A 197 -12.95 3.50 11.21
C LEU A 197 -13.02 5.00 11.53
N GLU A 198 -13.66 5.35 12.66
CA GLU A 198 -13.54 6.69 13.22
C GLU A 198 -12.16 6.90 13.81
N THR A 199 -11.58 8.07 13.57
CA THR A 199 -10.27 8.46 14.11
C THR A 199 -10.36 9.76 14.90
N ASP A 200 -9.40 9.96 15.80
CA ASP A 200 -9.18 11.24 16.45
C ASP A 200 -8.37 12.22 15.54
N ASN A 201 -7.99 13.35 16.09
CA ASN A 201 -7.23 14.39 15.36
C ASN A 201 -5.78 13.98 15.04
N GLU A 202 -5.27 12.90 15.61
CA GLU A 202 -3.96 12.29 15.31
C GLU A 202 -4.12 11.10 14.35
N TYR A 203 -5.29 10.89 13.77
CA TYR A 203 -5.65 9.74 12.92
C TYR A 203 -5.52 8.39 13.62
N ILE A 204 -5.62 8.36 14.95
CA ILE A 204 -5.68 7.12 15.72
C ILE A 204 -7.15 6.66 15.81
N PRO A 205 -7.47 5.41 15.48
CA PRO A 205 -8.81 4.87 15.62
C PRO A 205 -9.36 5.03 17.03
N THR A 206 -10.62 5.44 17.15
CA THR A 206 -11.32 5.55 18.43
C THR A 206 -11.87 4.21 18.94
N GLY A 207 -11.74 3.15 18.14
CA GLY A 207 -12.36 1.84 18.39
C GLY A 207 -13.79 1.72 17.85
N ARG A 208 -14.37 2.80 17.29
CA ARG A 208 -15.71 2.81 16.70
C ARG A 208 -15.68 2.67 15.19
N LEU A 209 -16.70 1.98 14.66
CA LEU A 209 -17.00 1.91 13.24
C LEU A 209 -18.22 2.79 12.96
N SER A 210 -18.12 3.63 11.95
CA SER A 210 -19.21 4.47 11.47
C SER A 210 -19.71 4.02 10.12
N SER A 211 -21.04 4.14 9.91
CA SER A 211 -21.63 3.90 8.59
C SER A 211 -21.14 4.97 7.59
N VAL A 212 -20.87 4.52 6.36
CA VAL A 212 -20.57 5.45 5.26
C VAL A 212 -21.81 6.17 4.76
N GLU A 213 -23.01 5.63 5.02
CA GLU A 213 -24.28 6.13 4.48
C GLU A 213 -24.53 7.60 4.80
N LYS A 214 -24.80 8.40 3.76
CA LYS A 214 -25.08 9.86 3.84
C LYS A 214 -23.90 10.68 4.40
N THR A 215 -22.68 10.18 4.23
CA THR A 215 -21.45 10.90 4.59
C THR A 215 -20.58 11.15 3.35
N ALA A 216 -19.59 12.03 3.48
CA ALA A 216 -18.57 12.22 2.45
C ALA A 216 -17.81 10.92 2.13
N MET A 217 -17.79 9.95 3.08
CA MET A 217 -17.11 8.65 2.94
C MET A 217 -17.93 7.62 2.14
N ASP A 218 -19.14 7.95 1.66
CA ASP A 218 -19.98 6.99 0.92
C ASP A 218 -19.51 6.85 -0.53
N PHE A 219 -18.72 5.82 -0.78
CA PHE A 219 -18.27 5.37 -2.10
C PHE A 219 -18.86 4.01 -2.49
N ARG A 220 -19.98 3.59 -1.92
CA ARG A 220 -20.67 2.33 -2.31
C ARG A 220 -21.15 2.34 -3.77
N GLN A 221 -21.40 3.52 -4.31
CA GLN A 221 -21.64 3.78 -5.72
C GLN A 221 -20.51 4.62 -6.31
N TRP A 222 -20.39 4.62 -7.64
CA TRP A 222 -19.41 5.47 -8.32
C TRP A 222 -19.64 6.94 -7.96
N LYS A 223 -18.62 7.57 -7.37
CA LYS A 223 -18.62 8.99 -7.02
C LYS A 223 -17.28 9.62 -7.38
N SER A 224 -17.28 10.86 -7.82
CA SER A 224 -16.04 11.62 -8.04
C SER A 224 -15.31 11.79 -6.71
N ILE A 225 -13.98 11.60 -6.73
CA ILE A 225 -13.16 11.76 -5.51
C ILE A 225 -13.24 13.20 -4.99
N GLY A 226 -13.31 14.18 -5.89
CA GLY A 226 -13.42 15.60 -5.53
C GLY A 226 -14.78 16.00 -4.96
N GLU A 227 -15.84 15.19 -5.20
CA GLU A 227 -17.16 15.43 -4.66
C GLU A 227 -17.16 15.20 -3.15
N ASP A 228 -17.56 16.21 -2.38
CA ASP A 228 -17.59 16.20 -0.91
C ASP A 228 -16.21 15.90 -0.25
N MET A 229 -15.10 16.03 -0.99
CA MET A 229 -13.78 15.74 -0.44
C MET A 229 -13.45 16.64 0.74
N PRO A 230 -13.11 16.09 1.93
CA PRO A 230 -12.75 16.89 3.09
C PRO A 230 -11.58 17.83 2.81
N LYS A 231 -11.73 19.10 3.15
CA LYS A 231 -10.67 20.11 2.99
C LYS A 231 -9.98 20.38 4.34
N PRO A 232 -8.72 20.72 4.38
CA PRO A 232 -7.81 20.94 3.22
C PRO A 232 -7.06 19.67 2.74
N TYR A 233 -7.14 18.54 3.46
CA TYR A 233 -6.19 17.41 3.28
C TYR A 233 -6.78 16.18 2.56
N GLY A 234 -8.07 16.22 2.21
CA GLY A 234 -8.73 15.12 1.55
C GLY A 234 -9.00 13.91 2.45
N TYR A 235 -9.06 12.73 1.85
CA TYR A 235 -9.33 11.50 2.58
C TYR A 235 -8.05 10.89 3.16
N ASN A 236 -8.14 10.41 4.39
CA ASN A 236 -7.21 9.50 5.06
C ASN A 236 -8.06 8.58 5.96
N VAL A 237 -8.70 7.58 5.34
CA VAL A 237 -9.80 6.81 5.94
C VAL A 237 -9.63 5.33 5.66
N CYS A 238 -9.67 4.51 6.71
CA CYS A 238 -9.68 3.06 6.60
C CYS A 238 -11.11 2.53 6.55
N TYR A 239 -11.46 1.88 5.44
CA TYR A 239 -12.74 1.22 5.20
C TYR A 239 -12.69 -0.25 5.61
N THR A 240 -13.82 -0.78 6.09
CA THR A 240 -14.00 -2.20 6.45
C THR A 240 -14.31 -3.03 5.20
N GLY A 241 -13.36 -3.15 4.28
CA GLY A 241 -13.58 -3.84 3.02
C GLY A 241 -12.26 -4.27 2.37
N SER A 242 -12.36 -5.13 1.38
CA SER A 242 -11.20 -5.71 0.68
C SER A 242 -11.18 -5.42 -0.82
N GLU A 243 -12.08 -4.56 -1.31
CA GLU A 243 -12.18 -4.24 -2.74
C GLU A 243 -12.52 -2.76 -2.98
N ALA A 244 -11.73 -2.13 -3.86
CA ALA A 244 -11.96 -0.79 -4.36
C ALA A 244 -11.74 -0.74 -5.88
N LEU A 245 -12.47 0.17 -6.56
CA LEU A 245 -12.37 0.40 -8.00
C LEU A 245 -12.20 1.89 -8.27
N VAL A 246 -11.28 2.21 -9.16
CA VAL A 246 -11.04 3.58 -9.65
C VAL A 246 -11.25 3.61 -11.16
N PHE A 247 -11.85 4.67 -11.66
CA PHE A 247 -12.02 4.92 -13.08
C PHE A 247 -11.65 6.37 -13.39
N ASP A 248 -10.78 6.57 -14.36
CA ASP A 248 -10.50 7.88 -14.92
C ASP A 248 -11.31 8.08 -16.22
N PRO A 249 -12.34 8.94 -16.22
CA PRO A 249 -13.15 9.18 -17.42
C PRO A 249 -12.37 9.76 -18.59
N PHE A 250 -11.24 10.44 -18.35
CA PHE A 250 -10.45 11.09 -19.38
C PHE A 250 -9.60 10.08 -20.17
N SER A 251 -8.90 9.20 -19.50
CA SER A 251 -8.06 8.18 -20.14
C SER A 251 -8.82 6.88 -20.46
N GLY A 252 -9.96 6.67 -19.81
CA GLY A 252 -10.69 5.40 -19.84
C GLY A 252 -10.02 4.29 -19.01
N ARG A 253 -8.91 4.56 -18.30
CA ARG A 253 -8.24 3.56 -17.46
C ARG A 253 -9.05 3.24 -16.23
N THR A 254 -9.01 1.98 -15.83
CA THR A 254 -9.57 1.48 -14.58
C THR A 254 -8.49 0.82 -13.74
N LEU A 255 -8.64 0.88 -12.44
CA LEU A 255 -7.87 0.11 -11.46
C LEU A 255 -8.87 -0.57 -10.52
N ARG A 256 -8.74 -1.89 -10.37
CA ARG A 256 -9.44 -2.64 -9.34
C ARG A 256 -8.41 -3.17 -8.35
N VAL A 257 -8.58 -2.87 -7.07
CA VAL A 257 -7.76 -3.38 -5.98
C VAL A 257 -8.57 -4.40 -5.22
N VAL A 258 -8.03 -5.61 -5.05
CA VAL A 258 -8.64 -6.70 -4.28
C VAL A 258 -7.60 -7.29 -3.35
N SER A 259 -8.00 -7.65 -2.14
CA SER A 259 -7.11 -8.22 -1.16
C SER A 259 -7.80 -9.24 -0.27
N SER A 260 -7.02 -10.09 0.41
CA SER A 260 -7.47 -10.94 1.52
C SER A 260 -7.41 -10.22 2.88
N LEU A 261 -6.97 -8.97 2.92
CA LEU A 261 -6.86 -8.17 4.15
C LEU A 261 -8.20 -7.53 4.53
N PRO A 262 -8.46 -7.27 5.82
CA PRO A 262 -9.80 -6.88 6.31
C PRO A 262 -10.16 -5.42 6.08
N GLY A 263 -9.24 -4.57 5.64
CA GLY A 263 -9.47 -3.15 5.42
C GLY A 263 -8.73 -2.60 4.21
N ILE A 264 -9.21 -1.48 3.67
CA ILE A 264 -8.52 -0.67 2.67
C ILE A 264 -8.45 0.76 3.18
N LEU A 265 -7.25 1.30 3.31
CA LEU A 265 -7.05 2.73 3.54
C LEU A 265 -7.12 3.48 2.22
N LEU A 266 -7.95 4.51 2.16
CA LEU A 266 -7.94 5.54 1.12
C LEU A 266 -7.17 6.76 1.62
N TYR A 267 -6.11 7.12 0.91
CA TYR A 267 -5.37 8.36 1.12
C TYR A 267 -5.26 9.14 -0.20
N THR A 268 -5.60 10.42 -0.19
CA THR A 268 -5.66 11.25 -1.40
C THR A 268 -4.49 12.24 -1.51
N ALA A 269 -3.32 11.88 -0.97
CA ALA A 269 -2.08 12.63 -1.07
C ALA A 269 -2.17 14.12 -0.67
N GLY A 270 -3.08 14.48 0.25
CA GLY A 270 -3.32 15.87 0.65
C GLY A 270 -2.16 16.53 1.39
N TYR A 271 -1.24 15.75 1.96
CA TYR A 271 -0.03 16.23 2.62
C TYR A 271 1.22 16.22 1.72
N CYS A 272 1.08 15.76 0.47
CA CYS A 272 2.19 15.75 -0.48
C CYS A 272 2.48 17.16 -1.02
N PRO A 273 3.70 17.42 -1.56
CA PRO A 273 4.07 18.72 -2.14
C PRO A 273 3.12 19.20 -3.23
N THR A 274 2.54 18.27 -3.99
CA THR A 274 1.44 18.53 -4.92
C THR A 274 0.18 17.83 -4.39
N PRO A 275 -0.69 18.53 -3.63
CA PRO A 275 -1.88 17.92 -3.07
C PRO A 275 -2.79 17.35 -4.14
N PHE A 276 -3.37 16.19 -3.86
CA PHE A 276 -4.33 15.49 -4.72
C PHE A 276 -3.80 15.06 -6.10
N GLU A 277 -2.48 15.04 -6.29
CA GLU A 277 -1.87 14.52 -7.52
C GLU A 277 -2.09 13.00 -7.71
N SER A 278 -2.44 12.30 -6.64
CA SER A 278 -2.57 10.85 -6.61
C SER A 278 -3.43 10.36 -5.45
N LEU A 279 -3.80 9.07 -5.49
CA LEU A 279 -4.44 8.37 -4.38
C LEU A 279 -3.68 7.08 -4.06
N CYS A 280 -3.70 6.70 -2.79
CA CYS A 280 -3.28 5.38 -2.31
C CYS A 280 -4.52 4.57 -1.94
N LEU A 281 -4.51 3.30 -2.32
CA LEU A 281 -5.42 2.28 -1.84
C LEU A 281 -4.56 1.20 -1.20
N GLU A 282 -4.58 1.15 0.13
CA GLU A 282 -3.67 0.35 0.92
C GLU A 282 -4.43 -0.73 1.69
N PRO A 283 -4.56 -1.94 1.12
CA PRO A 283 -5.12 -3.07 1.85
C PRO A 283 -4.22 -3.41 3.05
N GLN A 284 -4.83 -3.52 4.25
CA GLN A 284 -4.10 -3.74 5.50
C GLN A 284 -5.04 -4.25 6.59
N TYR A 285 -4.46 -4.73 7.71
CA TYR A 285 -5.21 -4.79 8.97
C TYR A 285 -5.50 -3.38 9.44
N TRP A 286 -6.55 -3.24 10.24
CA TRP A 286 -7.01 -1.93 10.69
C TRP A 286 -5.91 -1.23 11.52
N PRO A 287 -5.67 0.07 11.28
CA PRO A 287 -4.74 0.85 12.09
C PRO A 287 -5.01 0.68 13.58
N ASP A 288 -3.97 0.70 14.40
CA ASP A 288 -4.00 0.55 15.85
C ASP A 288 -4.71 -0.72 16.37
N CYS A 289 -4.87 -1.74 15.52
CA CYS A 289 -5.61 -2.96 15.88
C CYS A 289 -5.08 -3.66 17.16
N PRO A 290 -3.80 -3.64 17.53
CA PRO A 290 -3.37 -4.29 18.76
C PRO A 290 -3.88 -3.60 20.04
N ASN A 291 -4.34 -2.36 19.94
CA ASN A 291 -4.90 -1.59 21.07
C ASN A 291 -6.43 -1.63 21.15
N HIS A 292 -7.10 -2.30 20.18
CA HIS A 292 -8.54 -2.43 20.11
C HIS A 292 -8.98 -3.89 20.07
N PRO A 293 -9.45 -4.49 21.18
CA PRO A 293 -9.82 -5.91 21.25
C PRO A 293 -10.90 -6.35 20.27
N SER A 294 -11.72 -5.43 19.77
CA SER A 294 -12.77 -5.69 18.77
C SER A 294 -12.27 -5.70 17.32
N PHE A 295 -11.02 -5.28 17.08
CA PHE A 295 -10.44 -5.23 15.75
C PHE A 295 -9.80 -6.57 15.36
N PRO A 296 -9.78 -6.91 14.05
CA PRO A 296 -9.00 -8.07 13.58
C PRO A 296 -7.52 -7.85 13.91
N LEU A 297 -6.91 -8.79 14.59
CA LEU A 297 -5.53 -8.68 15.07
C LEU A 297 -4.55 -9.30 14.06
N CYS A 298 -3.50 -8.54 13.71
CA CYS A 298 -2.41 -8.96 12.81
C CYS A 298 -1.29 -9.73 13.55
N ARG A 299 -1.64 -10.53 14.56
CA ARG A 299 -0.71 -11.37 15.31
C ARG A 299 -0.30 -12.57 14.47
N ILE A 300 1.01 -12.83 14.42
CA ILE A 300 1.60 -14.05 13.88
C ILE A 300 2.44 -14.75 14.95
N ASP A 301 2.65 -16.03 14.79
CA ASP A 301 3.55 -16.85 15.61
C ASP A 301 4.13 -18.00 14.75
N PRO A 302 5.05 -18.83 15.27
CA PRO A 302 5.67 -19.91 14.48
C PRO A 302 4.68 -20.94 13.89
N ALA A 303 3.50 -21.08 14.51
CA ALA A 303 2.45 -22.00 14.01
C ALA A 303 1.49 -21.34 13.02
N HIS A 304 1.40 -20.00 13.03
CA HIS A 304 0.45 -19.23 12.23
C HIS A 304 1.21 -18.12 11.48
N PRO A 305 1.82 -18.44 10.32
CA PRO A 305 2.53 -17.45 9.50
C PRO A 305 1.55 -16.46 8.85
N TYR A 306 2.07 -15.30 8.44
CA TYR A 306 1.35 -14.33 7.64
C TYR A 306 1.25 -14.81 6.19
N SER A 307 0.05 -14.80 5.62
CA SER A 307 -0.15 -15.14 4.21
C SER A 307 -1.34 -14.38 3.64
N HIS A 308 -1.05 -13.32 2.89
CA HIS A 308 -2.06 -12.46 2.27
C HIS A 308 -1.66 -12.07 0.85
N PHE A 309 -2.65 -11.58 0.07
CA PHE A 309 -2.40 -11.04 -1.25
C PHE A 309 -3.05 -9.67 -1.43
N ILE A 310 -2.47 -8.90 -2.35
CA ILE A 310 -3.02 -7.66 -2.90
C ILE A 310 -2.94 -7.77 -4.42
N THR A 311 -4.03 -7.50 -5.11
CA THR A 311 -4.09 -7.50 -6.58
C THR A 311 -4.44 -6.11 -7.07
N TYR A 312 -3.65 -5.60 -8.01
CA TYR A 312 -3.89 -4.38 -8.78
C TYR A 312 -4.21 -4.79 -10.21
N ASP A 313 -5.47 -4.70 -10.59
CA ASP A 313 -5.99 -5.14 -11.88
C ASP A 313 -6.30 -3.90 -12.74
N PHE A 314 -5.47 -3.68 -13.78
CA PHE A 314 -5.59 -2.52 -14.64
C PHE A 314 -6.34 -2.88 -15.92
N GLY A 315 -7.32 -2.08 -16.26
CA GLY A 315 -8.13 -2.26 -17.44
C GLY A 315 -8.45 -0.95 -18.13
N VAL A 316 -9.28 -1.06 -19.18
CA VAL A 316 -9.85 0.09 -19.89
C VAL A 316 -11.35 -0.07 -20.02
N ARG A 317 -12.07 1.05 -19.88
CA ARG A 317 -13.52 1.15 -20.07
C ARG A 317 -13.81 2.27 -21.06
N LYS A 318 -14.59 1.96 -22.09
CA LYS A 318 -15.20 3.00 -22.94
C LYS A 318 -16.27 3.71 -22.11
N GLY A 319 -16.22 5.03 -22.09
CA GLY A 319 -17.20 5.87 -21.41
C GLY A 319 -18.60 5.72 -21.96
#